data_3cceebba8a30626057339535293e7c5f
#
_entry.id   3cceebba8a30626057339535293e7c5f
#
_cell.length_a   1.000
_cell.length_b   1.000
_cell.length_c   1.000
_cell.angle_alpha   90.00
_cell.angle_beta   90.00
_cell.angle_gamma   90.00
#
_symmetry.space_group_name_H-M   'P 1'
#
loop_
_entity.id
_entity.type
_entity.pdbx_description
1 polymer ?
#
loop_
_entity_poly.entity_id
_entity_poly.type
_entity_poly.pdbx_seq_one_letter_code
_entity_poly.pdbx_strand_id
1 'polypeptide(L)'
;MSPHEATVQQFHQAMLALYWRVERAIGCWASYFLDGVRICGGLAYAKMLLSRRHTDSGFQRMIGEDRPDLLPEALVLDPRFSCLFTDAELAEAKRRLAPKQ
;
A
#
# COMPACT_ATOMS: atom_id res chain seq x y z
N MET A 1 -11.23 -4.00 -22.13
CA MET A 1 -10.84 -3.39 -20.84
C MET A 1 -10.29 -2.00 -21.07
N SER A 2 -10.76 -1.02 -20.33
CA SER A 2 -10.24 0.36 -20.47
C SER A 2 -8.85 0.47 -19.87
N PRO A 3 -8.05 1.48 -20.26
CA PRO A 3 -6.74 1.71 -19.62
C PRO A 3 -6.85 1.91 -18.11
N HIS A 4 -7.91 2.55 -17.63
CA HIS A 4 -8.14 2.73 -16.20
C HIS A 4 -8.34 1.39 -15.49
N GLU A 5 -9.19 0.52 -16.05
CA GLU A 5 -9.44 -0.81 -15.47
C GLU A 5 -8.16 -1.66 -15.48
N ALA A 6 -7.37 -1.58 -16.55
CA ALA A 6 -6.10 -2.29 -16.61
C ALA A 6 -5.15 -1.82 -15.51
N THR A 7 -5.08 -0.52 -15.26
CA THR A 7 -4.24 0.04 -14.21
C THR A 7 -4.71 -0.38 -12.82
N VAL A 8 -6.03 -0.40 -12.59
CA VAL A 8 -6.61 -0.88 -11.34
C VAL A 8 -6.22 -2.33 -11.08
N GLN A 9 -6.30 -3.18 -12.12
CA GLN A 9 -5.90 -4.58 -11.98
C GLN A 9 -4.41 -4.73 -11.72
N GLN A 10 -3.58 -3.93 -12.39
CA GLN A 10 -2.13 -3.94 -12.16
C GLN A 10 -1.81 -3.54 -10.72
N PHE A 11 -2.51 -2.53 -10.19
CA PHE A 11 -2.34 -2.13 -8.80
C PHE A 11 -2.74 -3.25 -7.84
N HIS A 12 -3.86 -3.92 -8.12
CA HIS A 12 -4.30 -5.07 -7.32
C HIS A 12 -3.22 -6.15 -7.27
N GLN A 13 -2.65 -6.50 -8.43
CA GLN A 13 -1.58 -7.50 -8.49
C GLN A 13 -0.33 -7.03 -7.76
N ALA A 14 -0.02 -5.73 -7.83
CA ALA A 14 1.11 -5.15 -7.11
C ALA A 14 0.92 -5.25 -5.60
N MET A 15 -0.30 -5.07 -5.10
CA MET A 15 -0.62 -5.22 -3.68
C MET A 15 -0.45 -6.67 -3.22
N LEU A 16 -0.87 -7.64 -4.05
CA LEU A 16 -0.65 -9.05 -3.74
C LEU A 16 0.84 -9.39 -3.73
N ALA A 17 1.58 -8.88 -4.71
CA ALA A 17 3.03 -9.11 -4.78
C ALA A 17 3.74 -8.47 -3.58
N LEU A 18 3.27 -7.32 -3.12
CA LEU A 18 3.81 -6.66 -1.93
C LEU A 18 3.69 -7.55 -0.70
N TYR A 19 2.54 -8.21 -0.51
CA TYR A 19 2.35 -9.14 0.60
C TYR A 19 3.45 -10.21 0.62
N TRP A 20 3.73 -10.82 -0.54
CA TRP A 20 4.73 -11.88 -0.61
C TRP A 20 6.16 -11.35 -0.45
N ARG A 21 6.42 -10.13 -0.91
CA ARG A 21 7.73 -9.49 -0.69
C ARG A 21 7.98 -9.25 0.80
N VAL A 22 6.98 -8.77 1.51
CA VAL A 22 7.08 -8.54 2.96
C VAL A 22 7.28 -9.86 3.69
N GLU A 23 6.53 -10.89 3.31
CA GLU A 23 6.66 -12.22 3.91
C GLU A 23 8.09 -12.74 3.77
N ARG A 24 8.68 -12.59 2.59
CA ARG A 24 10.06 -13.03 2.36
C ARG A 24 11.10 -12.20 3.09
N ALA A 25 10.87 -10.89 3.18
CA ALA A 25 11.85 -9.98 3.76
C ALA A 25 11.88 -10.04 5.28
N ILE A 26 10.74 -10.21 5.92
CA ILE A 26 10.57 -10.07 7.37
C ILE A 26 10.05 -11.37 8.00
N GLY A 27 9.37 -12.21 7.21
CA GLY A 27 8.85 -13.49 7.69
C GLY A 27 7.59 -13.37 8.54
N CYS A 28 6.97 -12.19 8.57
CA CYS A 28 5.83 -11.94 9.43
C CYS A 28 4.99 -10.80 8.86
N TRP A 29 3.83 -11.15 8.36
CA TRP A 29 2.84 -10.15 7.91
C TRP A 29 1.47 -10.64 8.30
N ALA A 30 0.64 -9.74 8.75
CA ALA A 30 -0.70 -10.12 9.17
C ALA A 30 -1.53 -10.58 7.98
N SER A 31 -2.10 -11.76 8.08
CA SER A 31 -2.93 -12.33 7.02
C SER A 31 -4.13 -11.45 6.68
N TYR A 32 -4.54 -10.57 7.59
CA TYR A 32 -5.64 -9.64 7.33
C TYR A 32 -5.35 -8.73 6.13
N PHE A 33 -4.07 -8.40 5.86
CA PHE A 33 -3.71 -7.60 4.68
C PHE A 33 -4.08 -8.37 3.41
N LEU A 34 -3.67 -9.62 3.32
CA LEU A 34 -3.97 -10.46 2.17
C LEU A 34 -5.48 -10.62 2.00
N ASP A 35 -6.19 -10.89 3.09
CA ASP A 35 -7.64 -11.03 3.07
C ASP A 35 -8.32 -9.73 2.64
N GLY A 36 -7.85 -8.60 3.14
CA GLY A 36 -8.39 -7.29 2.78
C GLY A 36 -8.24 -7.01 1.29
N VAL A 37 -7.07 -7.29 0.74
CA VAL A 37 -6.83 -7.10 -0.70
C VAL A 37 -7.73 -8.02 -1.53
N ARG A 38 -7.89 -9.27 -1.13
CA ARG A 38 -8.72 -10.25 -1.85
C ARG A 38 -10.20 -9.92 -1.79
N ILE A 39 -10.69 -9.47 -0.63
CA ILE A 39 -12.11 -9.21 -0.42
C ILE A 39 -12.51 -7.87 -1.01
N CYS A 40 -11.74 -6.82 -0.74
CA CYS A 40 -12.09 -5.44 -1.11
C CYS A 40 -11.54 -5.04 -2.48
N GLY A 41 -10.52 -5.72 -2.97
CA GLY A 41 -9.74 -5.28 -4.10
C GLY A 41 -8.58 -4.39 -3.66
N GLY A 42 -7.47 -4.44 -4.39
CA GLY A 42 -6.25 -3.73 -4.00
C GLY A 42 -6.45 -2.23 -3.87
N LEU A 43 -7.14 -1.61 -4.86
CA LEU A 43 -7.36 -0.17 -4.86
C LEU A 43 -8.24 0.28 -3.68
N ALA A 44 -9.38 -0.39 -3.48
CA ALA A 44 -10.29 -0.03 -2.40
C ALA A 44 -9.62 -0.22 -1.04
N TYR A 45 -8.85 -1.28 -0.88
CA TYR A 45 -8.15 -1.55 0.38
C TYR A 45 -7.09 -0.48 0.65
N ALA A 46 -6.31 -0.09 -0.37
CA ALA A 46 -5.31 0.96 -0.21
C ALA A 46 -5.95 2.30 0.18
N LYS A 47 -7.06 2.66 -0.45
CA LYS A 47 -7.79 3.89 -0.10
C LYS A 47 -8.30 3.85 1.34
N MET A 48 -8.79 2.70 1.78
CA MET A 48 -9.22 2.53 3.17
C MET A 48 -8.05 2.72 4.14
N LEU A 49 -6.87 2.15 3.83
CA LEU A 49 -5.70 2.31 4.67
C LEU A 49 -5.28 3.77 4.79
N LEU A 50 -5.34 4.53 3.68
CA LEU A 50 -4.99 5.95 3.68
C LEU A 50 -5.99 6.80 4.45
N SER A 51 -7.23 6.33 4.59
CA SER A 51 -8.29 7.06 5.31
C SER A 51 -8.19 6.90 6.82
N ARG A 52 -7.42 5.94 7.32
CA ARG A 52 -7.29 5.69 8.75
C ARG A 52 -6.46 6.78 9.42
N ARG A 53 -6.87 7.16 10.63
CA ARG A 53 -6.15 8.14 11.45
C ARG A 53 -4.79 7.63 11.91
N HIS A 54 -4.74 6.35 12.24
CA HIS A 54 -3.55 5.73 12.81
C HIS A 54 -3.07 4.62 11.89
N THR A 55 -1.76 4.52 11.78
CA THR A 55 -1.13 3.41 11.07
C THR A 55 -1.16 2.16 11.94
N ASP A 56 -1.24 1.01 11.31
CA ASP A 56 -1.29 -0.26 12.03
C ASP A 56 0.11 -0.72 12.46
N SER A 57 0.15 -1.84 13.19
CA SER A 57 1.40 -2.42 13.69
C SER A 57 2.33 -2.83 12.55
N GLY A 58 1.77 -3.28 11.42
CA GLY A 58 2.57 -3.63 10.25
C GLY A 58 3.33 -2.43 9.70
N PHE A 59 2.65 -1.27 9.59
CA PHE A 59 3.29 -0.03 9.17
C PHE A 59 4.44 0.33 10.12
N GLN A 60 4.18 0.31 11.44
CA GLN A 60 5.17 0.67 12.43
C GLN A 60 6.38 -0.26 12.35
N ARG A 61 6.16 -1.54 12.11
CA ARG A 61 7.24 -2.51 11.96
C ARG A 61 8.10 -2.22 10.74
N MET A 62 7.49 -1.91 9.58
CA MET A 62 8.25 -1.59 8.36
C MET A 62 9.13 -0.35 8.55
N ILE A 63 8.59 0.67 9.22
CA ILE A 63 9.34 1.89 9.53
C ILE A 63 10.50 1.55 10.48
N GLY A 64 10.26 0.72 11.50
CA GLY A 64 11.30 0.31 12.43
C GLY A 64 12.42 -0.49 11.79
N GLU A 65 12.10 -1.28 10.75
CA GLU A 65 13.09 -2.04 9.97
C GLU A 65 13.74 -1.21 8.87
N ASP A 66 13.40 0.07 8.75
CA ASP A 66 13.89 0.97 7.69
C ASP A 66 13.58 0.44 6.29
N ARG A 67 12.37 -0.10 6.10
CA ARG A 67 11.91 -0.66 4.84
C ARG A 67 10.61 -0.01 4.36
N PRO A 68 10.62 1.34 4.16
CA PRO A 68 9.41 2.03 3.67
C PRO A 68 8.98 1.56 2.28
N ASP A 69 9.89 0.98 1.50
CA ASP A 69 9.60 0.41 0.19
C ASP A 69 8.63 -0.78 0.26
N LEU A 70 8.46 -1.39 1.43
CA LEU A 70 7.55 -2.51 1.65
C LEU A 70 6.17 -2.08 2.13
N LEU A 71 5.88 -0.77 2.10
CA LEU A 71 4.58 -0.24 2.51
C LEU A 71 3.67 -0.01 1.30
N PRO A 72 2.34 -0.19 1.46
CA PRO A 72 1.39 0.14 0.39
C PRO A 72 1.50 1.59 -0.08
N GLU A 73 1.87 2.51 0.82
CA GLU A 73 2.07 3.92 0.49
C GLU A 73 3.10 4.12 -0.62
N ALA A 74 4.14 3.27 -0.67
CA ALA A 74 5.12 3.34 -1.75
C ALA A 74 4.51 3.00 -3.10
N LEU A 75 3.58 2.05 -3.15
CA LEU A 75 2.85 1.72 -4.38
C LEU A 75 1.92 2.84 -4.79
N VAL A 76 1.28 3.49 -3.82
CA VAL A 76 0.39 4.63 -4.08
C VAL A 76 1.15 5.75 -4.80
N LEU A 77 2.39 5.99 -4.42
CA LEU A 77 3.23 7.05 -4.99
C LEU A 77 3.96 6.63 -6.27
N ASP A 78 3.89 5.36 -6.66
CA ASP A 78 4.48 4.90 -7.91
C ASP A 78 3.82 5.64 -9.08
N PRO A 79 4.60 6.24 -10.01
CA PRO A 79 4.02 6.98 -11.14
C PRO A 79 3.03 6.17 -11.97
N ARG A 80 3.15 4.84 -11.99
CA ARG A 80 2.19 3.98 -12.71
C ARG A 80 0.81 4.00 -12.07
N PHE A 81 0.73 4.26 -10.76
CA PHE A 81 -0.50 4.08 -9.99
C PHE A 81 -1.02 5.37 -9.37
N SER A 82 -0.22 6.44 -9.34
CA SER A 82 -0.62 7.68 -8.67
C SER A 82 -1.90 8.29 -9.26
N CYS A 83 -2.18 8.03 -10.55
CA CYS A 83 -3.39 8.51 -11.20
C CYS A 83 -4.68 7.90 -10.63
N LEU A 84 -4.58 6.83 -9.86
CA LEU A 84 -5.72 6.17 -9.24
C LEU A 84 -6.15 6.84 -7.93
N PHE A 85 -5.38 7.81 -7.43
CA PHE A 85 -5.57 8.39 -6.11
C PHE A 85 -5.82 9.89 -6.21
N THR A 86 -6.52 10.43 -5.22
CA THR A 86 -6.75 11.88 -5.12
C THR A 86 -5.49 12.57 -4.61
N ASP A 87 -5.45 13.90 -4.79
CA ASP A 87 -4.33 14.70 -4.28
C ASP A 87 -4.18 14.57 -2.76
N ALA A 88 -5.31 14.49 -2.04
CA ALA A 88 -5.29 14.30 -0.59
C ALA A 88 -4.70 12.95 -0.21
N GLU A 89 -5.05 11.90 -0.95
CA GLU A 89 -4.51 10.56 -0.71
C GLU A 89 -3.01 10.50 -0.98
N LEU A 90 -2.57 11.12 -2.07
CA LEU A 90 -1.15 11.19 -2.40
C LEU A 90 -0.37 11.98 -1.34
N ALA A 91 -0.94 13.08 -0.87
CA ALA A 91 -0.31 13.87 0.19
C ALA A 91 -0.17 13.07 1.49
N GLU A 92 -1.21 12.30 1.85
CA GLU A 92 -1.16 11.45 3.05
C GLU A 92 -0.10 10.36 2.92
N ALA A 93 0.02 9.73 1.74
CA ALA A 93 1.04 8.73 1.51
C ALA A 93 2.44 9.32 1.65
N LYS A 94 2.66 10.51 1.08
CA LYS A 94 3.94 11.22 1.21
C LYS A 94 4.27 11.54 2.66
N ARG A 95 3.26 12.02 3.41
CA ARG A 95 3.43 12.35 4.83
C ARG A 95 3.89 11.12 5.62
N ARG A 96 3.26 9.97 5.36
CA ARG A 96 3.57 8.72 6.08
C ARG A 96 4.97 8.20 5.79
N LEU A 97 5.46 8.41 4.56
CA LEU A 97 6.78 7.95 4.15
C LEU A 97 7.89 8.96 4.42
N ALA A 98 7.54 10.18 4.84
CA ALA A 98 8.53 11.22 5.12
C ALA A 98 9.45 10.78 6.26
N PRO A 99 10.77 11.03 6.17
CA PRO A 99 11.68 10.71 7.25
C PRO A 99 11.31 11.45 8.52
N LYS A 100 11.39 10.77 9.64
CA LYS A 100 11.22 11.42 10.95
C LYS A 100 12.47 12.21 11.25
N GLN A 101 12.27 13.47 11.58
CA GLN A 101 13.36 14.33 12.02
C GLN A 101 13.41 14.38 13.54
#